data_ac419cce5ada3b744a12a655e1cd818c
#
_entry.id   ac419cce5ada3b744a12a655e1cd818c
#
_cell.length_a   1.000
_cell.length_b   1.000
_cell.length_c   1.000
_cell.angle_alpha   90.00
_cell.angle_beta   90.00
_cell.angle_gamma   90.00
#
_symmetry.space_group_name_H-M   'P 1'
#
loop_
_entity.id
_entity.type
_entity.pdbx_description
1 polymer ?
#
loop_
_entity_poly.entity_id
_entity_poly.type
_entity_poly.pdbx_seq_one_letter_code
_entity_poly.pdbx_strand_id
1 'polypeptide(L)'
;MEQQAKYPYKSANMKKLTAIPTFISSLRIAVLPLFIYAFNSANIVPCLILLAFSAATDFFDGYLARKLRATSRFGTYYDATTDFTLVIGAFALFAIKGFYPIWLLLLIAASFAQFLITSHYVKKVYDPVGKYIGSSLYIGIVLTLVFPEQSTYSFVQFAFVGFFLISLGSRVISLARSRH
;
A
#
# COMPACT_ATOMS: atom_id res chain seq x y z
N MET A 1 -10.63 -1.85 36.08
CA MET A 1 -9.16 -1.88 36.19
C MET A 1 -8.59 -3.20 36.69
N GLU A 2 -9.39 -4.12 37.17
CA GLU A 2 -8.96 -5.36 37.84
C GLU A 2 -8.66 -6.56 36.94
N GLN A 3 -9.08 -6.55 35.69
CA GLN A 3 -8.87 -7.67 34.74
C GLN A 3 -7.49 -7.69 34.03
N GLN A 4 -6.72 -6.61 34.09
CA GLN A 4 -5.38 -6.55 33.45
C GLN A 4 -4.26 -7.15 34.30
N ALA A 5 -4.47 -7.32 35.59
CA ALA A 5 -3.46 -7.86 36.52
C ALA A 5 -3.31 -9.39 36.50
N LYS A 6 -4.28 -10.11 35.88
CA LYS A 6 -4.38 -11.57 36.04
C LYS A 6 -3.46 -12.42 35.15
N TYR A 7 -2.90 -11.84 34.04
CA TYR A 7 -1.99 -12.58 33.13
C TYR A 7 -0.89 -11.72 32.51
N PRO A 8 0.14 -11.29 33.26
CA PRO A 8 1.24 -10.47 32.73
C PRO A 8 2.07 -11.19 31.66
N TYR A 9 2.18 -12.51 31.75
CA TYR A 9 2.89 -13.36 30.77
C TYR A 9 2.23 -13.37 29.39
N LYS A 10 0.91 -13.26 29.32
CA LYS A 10 0.15 -13.24 28.05
C LYS A 10 0.36 -11.96 27.26
N SER A 11 0.55 -10.81 27.95
CA SER A 11 0.76 -9.50 27.32
C SER A 11 2.17 -9.34 26.72
N ALA A 12 3.19 -9.87 27.37
CA ALA A 12 4.57 -9.81 26.88
C ALA A 12 4.79 -10.69 25.63
N ASN A 13 4.17 -11.88 25.58
CA ASN A 13 4.20 -12.74 24.39
C ASN A 13 3.40 -12.16 23.21
N MET A 14 2.27 -11.50 23.46
CA MET A 14 1.51 -10.84 22.39
C MET A 14 2.28 -9.66 21.78
N LYS A 15 3.01 -8.87 22.59
CA LYS A 15 3.87 -7.78 22.07
C LYS A 15 5.01 -8.30 21.20
N LYS A 16 5.65 -9.42 21.58
CA LYS A 16 6.69 -10.07 20.76
C LYS A 16 6.11 -10.64 19.46
N LEU A 17 4.91 -11.22 19.49
CA LEU A 17 4.25 -11.79 18.31
C LEU A 17 3.81 -10.73 17.31
N THR A 18 3.43 -9.52 17.76
CA THR A 18 3.09 -8.41 16.85
C THR A 18 4.32 -7.71 16.27
N ALA A 19 5.48 -7.83 16.90
CA ALA A 19 6.72 -7.22 16.40
C ALA A 19 7.24 -7.90 15.13
N ILE A 20 7.00 -9.19 14.93
CA ILE A 20 7.50 -9.95 13.78
C ILE A 20 6.91 -9.45 12.45
N PRO A 21 5.57 -9.36 12.27
CA PRO A 21 5.01 -8.78 11.05
C PRO A 21 5.50 -7.34 10.81
N THR A 22 5.53 -6.50 11.85
CA THR A 22 5.99 -5.11 11.73
C THR A 22 7.45 -5.01 11.27
N PHE A 23 8.32 -5.91 11.72
CA PHE A 23 9.71 -5.95 11.27
C PHE A 23 9.81 -6.32 9.79
N ILE A 24 9.02 -7.30 9.34
CA ILE A 24 8.97 -7.72 7.93
C ILE A 24 8.49 -6.55 7.05
N SER A 25 7.43 -5.85 7.45
CA SER A 25 6.93 -4.66 6.73
C SER A 25 7.99 -3.56 6.65
N SER A 26 8.85 -3.41 7.69
CA SER A 26 9.94 -2.42 7.69
C SER A 26 11.01 -2.69 6.62
N LEU A 27 11.20 -3.95 6.21
CA LEU A 27 12.15 -4.28 5.14
C LEU A 27 11.77 -3.61 3.81
N ARG A 28 10.49 -3.33 3.57
CA ARG A 28 10.03 -2.62 2.36
C ARG A 28 10.54 -1.19 2.28
N ILE A 29 10.76 -0.53 3.42
CA ILE A 29 11.37 0.81 3.43
C ILE A 29 12.80 0.76 2.85
N ALA A 30 13.54 -0.33 3.14
CA ALA A 30 14.88 -0.54 2.58
C ALA A 30 14.84 -0.92 1.08
N VAL A 31 13.74 -1.48 0.60
CA VAL A 31 13.56 -1.81 -0.84
C VAL A 31 13.55 -0.54 -1.69
N LEU A 32 12.98 0.57 -1.21
CA LEU A 32 12.86 1.80 -1.99
C LEU A 32 14.22 2.38 -2.44
N PRO A 33 15.22 2.62 -1.57
CA PRO A 33 16.52 3.10 -2.02
C PRO A 33 17.25 2.12 -2.94
N LEU A 34 17.10 0.80 -2.71
CA LEU A 34 17.65 -0.21 -3.60
C LEU A 34 16.97 -0.21 -4.97
N PHE A 35 15.65 0.00 -5.00
CA PHE A 35 14.88 0.15 -6.23
C PHE A 35 15.33 1.39 -7.03
N ILE A 36 15.50 2.53 -6.36
CA ILE A 36 16.00 3.77 -6.99
C ILE A 36 17.39 3.54 -7.58
N TYR A 37 18.29 2.87 -6.86
CA TYR A 37 19.62 2.54 -7.33
C TYR A 37 19.57 1.62 -8.56
N ALA A 38 18.82 0.53 -8.48
CA ALA A 38 18.66 -0.44 -9.57
C ALA A 38 18.07 0.23 -10.83
N PHE A 39 17.05 1.06 -10.67
CA PHE A 39 16.42 1.77 -11.77
C PHE A 39 17.38 2.75 -12.46
N ASN A 40 18.18 3.50 -11.71
CA ASN A 40 19.17 4.41 -12.28
C ASN A 40 20.34 3.68 -12.98
N SER A 41 20.57 2.41 -12.63
CA SER A 41 21.55 1.55 -13.32
C SER A 41 21.03 0.99 -14.66
N ALA A 42 19.84 1.42 -15.11
CA ALA A 42 19.16 0.98 -16.33
C ALA A 42 19.00 -0.56 -16.43
N ASN A 43 19.00 -1.25 -15.28
CA ASN A 43 18.80 -2.68 -15.22
C ASN A 43 17.42 -3.00 -14.63
N ILE A 44 16.55 -3.52 -15.48
CA ILE A 44 15.15 -3.80 -15.11
C ILE A 44 15.01 -5.02 -14.20
N VAL A 45 15.90 -6.00 -14.34
CA VAL A 45 15.80 -7.29 -13.63
C VAL A 45 15.90 -7.12 -12.11
N PRO A 46 16.87 -6.38 -11.54
CA PRO A 46 16.88 -6.09 -10.11
C PRO A 46 15.64 -5.34 -9.63
N CYS A 47 15.08 -4.41 -10.44
CA CYS A 47 13.86 -3.72 -10.08
C CYS A 47 12.68 -4.70 -9.92
N LEU A 48 12.52 -5.62 -10.87
CA LEU A 48 11.47 -6.64 -10.81
C LEU A 48 11.66 -7.62 -9.64
N ILE A 49 12.92 -8.02 -9.37
CA ILE A 49 13.23 -8.88 -8.21
C ILE A 49 12.87 -8.17 -6.90
N LEU A 50 13.22 -6.90 -6.75
CA LEU A 50 12.90 -6.11 -5.55
C LEU A 50 11.38 -5.95 -5.36
N LEU A 51 10.64 -5.73 -6.44
CA LEU A 51 9.19 -5.69 -6.40
C LEU A 51 8.59 -7.05 -6.04
N ALA A 52 9.05 -8.14 -6.66
CA ALA A 52 8.59 -9.48 -6.33
C ALA A 52 8.89 -9.83 -4.86
N PHE A 53 10.06 -9.46 -4.35
CA PHE A 53 10.43 -9.61 -2.96
C PHE A 53 9.50 -8.81 -2.04
N SER A 54 9.20 -7.55 -2.39
CA SER A 54 8.26 -6.72 -1.61
C SER A 54 6.86 -7.34 -1.57
N ALA A 55 6.34 -7.82 -2.70
CA ALA A 55 5.04 -8.49 -2.76
C ALA A 55 5.02 -9.81 -1.97
N ALA A 56 6.10 -10.58 -2.03
CA ALA A 56 6.23 -11.82 -1.26
C ALA A 56 6.24 -11.53 0.25
N THR A 57 7.00 -10.52 0.70
CA THR A 57 7.03 -10.13 2.12
C THR A 57 5.66 -9.69 2.61
N ASP A 58 4.88 -8.94 1.82
CA ASP A 58 3.49 -8.56 2.13
C ASP A 58 2.56 -9.78 2.30
N PHE A 59 2.68 -10.74 1.41
CA PHE A 59 1.91 -11.97 1.51
C PHE A 59 2.27 -12.76 2.77
N PHE A 60 3.58 -12.88 3.08
CA PHE A 60 4.06 -13.65 4.23
C PHE A 60 3.71 -12.99 5.55
N ASP A 61 3.87 -11.67 5.70
CA ASP A 61 3.55 -10.98 6.95
C ASP A 61 2.04 -10.99 7.22
N GLY A 62 1.21 -10.76 6.20
CA GLY A 62 -0.23 -10.90 6.30
C GLY A 62 -0.70 -12.32 6.63
N TYR A 63 -0.06 -13.35 6.05
CA TYR A 63 -0.33 -14.74 6.39
C TYR A 63 0.06 -15.04 7.84
N LEU A 64 1.26 -14.61 8.26
CA LEU A 64 1.80 -14.86 9.59
C LEU A 64 0.97 -14.15 10.67
N ALA A 65 0.57 -12.89 10.43
CA ALA A 65 -0.27 -12.13 11.34
C ALA A 65 -1.63 -12.83 11.57
N ARG A 66 -2.25 -13.37 10.52
CA ARG A 66 -3.51 -14.14 10.63
C ARG A 66 -3.28 -15.45 11.38
N LYS A 67 -2.25 -16.22 11.05
CA LYS A 67 -1.94 -17.52 11.68
C LYS A 67 -1.63 -17.37 13.17
N LEU A 68 -0.90 -16.31 13.55
CA LEU A 68 -0.53 -16.04 14.94
C LEU A 68 -1.64 -15.31 15.72
N ARG A 69 -2.77 -14.97 15.09
CA ARG A 69 -3.83 -14.10 15.67
C ARG A 69 -3.26 -12.81 16.25
N ALA A 70 -2.21 -12.28 15.64
CA ALA A 70 -1.44 -11.12 16.08
C ALA A 70 -1.81 -9.86 15.28
N THR A 71 -2.99 -9.82 14.66
CA THR A 71 -3.48 -8.66 13.93
C THR A 71 -3.74 -7.51 14.90
N SER A 72 -3.07 -6.39 14.69
CA SER A 72 -3.30 -5.15 15.43
C SER A 72 -3.68 -4.01 14.47
N ARG A 73 -4.47 -3.05 14.94
CA ARG A 73 -4.78 -1.86 14.14
C ARG A 73 -3.51 -1.11 13.74
N PHE A 74 -2.60 -0.97 14.67
CA PHE A 74 -1.31 -0.32 14.40
C PHE A 74 -0.51 -1.05 13.29
N GLY A 75 -0.42 -2.39 13.36
CA GLY A 75 0.26 -3.18 12.34
C GLY A 75 -0.35 -2.98 10.95
N THR A 76 -1.67 -2.99 10.84
CA THR A 76 -2.37 -2.76 9.56
C THR A 76 -2.09 -1.37 8.98
N TYR A 77 -2.09 -0.31 9.81
CA TYR A 77 -1.75 1.03 9.33
C TYR A 77 -0.28 1.16 8.94
N TYR A 78 0.60 0.57 9.71
CA TYR A 78 2.04 0.57 9.45
C TYR A 78 2.34 -0.13 8.12
N ASP A 79 1.76 -1.29 7.89
CA ASP A 79 1.87 -2.07 6.67
C ASP A 79 1.38 -1.27 5.44
N ALA A 80 0.18 -0.72 5.50
CA ALA A 80 -0.34 0.15 4.46
C ALA A 80 0.54 1.38 4.19
N THR A 81 1.18 1.94 5.24
CA THR A 81 2.08 3.09 5.08
C THR A 81 3.39 2.71 4.41
N THR A 82 3.96 1.55 4.72
CA THR A 82 5.19 1.06 4.09
C THR A 82 4.96 0.73 2.61
N ASP A 83 3.83 0.13 2.26
CA ASP A 83 3.43 -0.12 0.88
C ASP A 83 3.25 1.18 0.10
N PHE A 84 2.54 2.12 0.70
CA PHE A 84 2.36 3.45 0.10
C PHE A 84 3.69 4.17 -0.15
N THR A 85 4.63 4.08 0.81
CA THR A 85 5.96 4.69 0.67
C THR A 85 6.71 4.12 -0.53
N LEU A 86 6.66 2.82 -0.75
CA LEU A 86 7.27 2.18 -1.92
C LEU A 86 6.60 2.65 -3.22
N VAL A 87 5.27 2.64 -3.25
CA VAL A 87 4.49 3.02 -4.45
C VAL A 87 4.72 4.48 -4.81
N ILE A 88 4.56 5.40 -3.85
CA ILE A 88 4.72 6.84 -4.13
C ILE A 88 6.18 7.17 -4.49
N GLY A 89 7.15 6.50 -3.88
CA GLY A 89 8.57 6.67 -4.20
C GLY A 89 8.91 6.20 -5.63
N ALA A 90 8.35 5.07 -6.06
CA ALA A 90 8.52 4.59 -7.44
C ALA A 90 7.88 5.55 -8.46
N PHE A 91 6.62 6.00 -8.22
CA PHE A 91 5.96 6.96 -9.11
C PHE A 91 6.64 8.34 -9.09
N ALA A 92 7.19 8.77 -7.95
CA ALA A 92 7.99 10.00 -7.88
C ALA A 92 9.23 9.91 -8.76
N LEU A 93 9.94 8.78 -8.71
CA LEU A 93 11.07 8.52 -9.59
C LEU A 93 10.67 8.56 -11.07
N PHE A 94 9.56 7.92 -11.42
CA PHE A 94 9.01 7.94 -12.78
C PHE A 94 8.59 9.35 -13.23
N ALA A 95 8.02 10.15 -12.33
CA ALA A 95 7.67 11.54 -12.61
C ALA A 95 8.92 12.42 -12.84
N ILE A 96 9.99 12.22 -12.05
CA ILE A 96 11.28 12.90 -12.25
C ILE A 96 11.89 12.53 -13.61
N LYS A 97 11.71 11.29 -14.07
CA LYS A 97 12.14 10.84 -15.40
C LYS A 97 11.22 11.27 -16.54
N GLY A 98 10.11 11.95 -16.25
CA GLY A 98 9.17 12.45 -17.24
C GLY A 98 8.16 11.42 -17.76
N PHE A 99 8.06 10.23 -17.16
CA PHE A 99 7.10 9.19 -17.56
C PHE A 99 5.67 9.55 -17.17
N TYR A 100 5.49 10.20 -16.03
CA TYR A 100 4.19 10.61 -15.50
C TYR A 100 4.17 12.10 -15.12
N PRO A 101 3.03 12.76 -15.25
CA PRO A 101 2.88 14.12 -14.77
C PRO A 101 2.87 14.18 -13.24
N ILE A 102 3.40 15.26 -12.67
CA ILE A 102 3.56 15.42 -11.21
C ILE A 102 2.23 15.41 -10.45
N TRP A 103 1.13 15.85 -11.11
CA TRP A 103 -0.21 15.84 -10.50
C TRP A 103 -0.71 14.41 -10.18
N LEU A 104 -0.19 13.39 -10.87
CA LEU A 104 -0.52 11.99 -10.57
C LEU A 104 -0.10 11.61 -9.14
N LEU A 105 1.03 12.13 -8.66
CA LEU A 105 1.50 11.91 -7.29
C LEU A 105 0.52 12.48 -6.26
N LEU A 106 -0.06 13.65 -6.54
CA LEU A 106 -1.08 14.25 -5.68
C LEU A 106 -2.33 13.37 -5.60
N LEU A 107 -2.70 12.76 -6.72
CA LEU A 107 -3.85 11.87 -6.79
C LEU A 107 -3.60 10.55 -6.05
N ILE A 108 -2.38 10.00 -6.15
CA ILE A 108 -1.94 8.84 -5.37
C ILE A 108 -1.97 9.16 -3.87
N ALA A 109 -1.43 10.30 -3.46
CA ALA A 109 -1.45 10.75 -2.08
C ALA A 109 -2.89 10.96 -1.56
N ALA A 110 -3.76 11.56 -2.37
CA ALA A 110 -5.17 11.74 -2.04
C ALA A 110 -5.90 10.39 -1.85
N SER A 111 -5.60 9.40 -2.69
CA SER A 111 -6.15 8.04 -2.56
C SER A 111 -5.77 7.40 -1.23
N PHE A 112 -4.51 7.56 -0.83
CA PHE A 112 -4.03 7.03 0.44
C PHE A 112 -4.62 7.77 1.64
N ALA A 113 -4.68 9.11 1.59
CA ALA A 113 -5.34 9.91 2.63
C ALA A 113 -6.81 9.51 2.78
N GLN A 114 -7.52 9.32 1.67
CA GLN A 114 -8.89 8.84 1.64
C GLN A 114 -9.01 7.44 2.29
N PHE A 115 -8.07 6.53 2.02
CA PHE A 115 -8.03 5.21 2.66
C PHE A 115 -7.84 5.33 4.19
N LEU A 116 -6.90 6.16 4.66
CA LEU A 116 -6.64 6.36 6.09
C LEU A 116 -7.86 6.95 6.81
N ILE A 117 -8.48 7.99 6.24
CA ILE A 117 -9.66 8.65 6.80
C ILE A 117 -10.81 7.64 6.91
N THR A 118 -11.09 6.89 5.85
CA THR A 118 -12.19 5.92 5.84
C THR A 118 -11.95 4.79 6.83
N SER A 119 -10.73 4.29 6.90
CA SER A 119 -10.34 3.23 7.85
C SER A 119 -10.45 3.66 9.31
N HIS A 120 -10.25 4.95 9.59
CA HIS A 120 -10.29 5.49 10.95
C HIS A 120 -11.71 5.83 11.42
N TYR A 121 -12.48 6.55 10.59
CA TYR A 121 -13.75 7.16 10.99
C TYR A 121 -14.98 6.33 10.65
N VAL A 122 -14.94 5.48 9.63
CA VAL A 122 -16.14 4.84 9.10
C VAL A 122 -16.01 3.32 9.07
N LYS A 123 -16.43 2.67 10.13
CA LYS A 123 -16.40 1.18 10.26
C LYS A 123 -17.26 0.42 9.23
N LYS A 124 -18.13 1.08 8.47
CA LYS A 124 -19.15 0.47 7.60
C LYS A 124 -19.20 0.99 6.15
N VAL A 125 -18.23 1.81 5.70
CA VAL A 125 -18.24 2.22 4.28
C VAL A 125 -17.80 1.05 3.42
N TYR A 126 -18.69 0.57 2.58
CA TYR A 126 -18.39 -0.43 1.58
C TYR A 126 -17.72 0.24 0.38
N ASP A 127 -16.41 0.04 0.24
CA ASP A 127 -15.64 0.45 -0.93
C ASP A 127 -14.98 -0.78 -1.56
N PRO A 128 -15.70 -1.45 -2.47
CA PRO A 128 -15.20 -2.66 -3.10
C PRO A 128 -14.00 -2.40 -4.01
N VAL A 129 -13.86 -1.17 -4.52
CA VAL A 129 -12.81 -0.80 -5.48
C VAL A 129 -11.57 -0.27 -4.76
N GLY A 130 -11.76 0.50 -3.69
CA GLY A 130 -10.66 1.15 -2.96
C GLY A 130 -9.59 0.18 -2.45
N LYS A 131 -9.98 -1.04 -2.09
CA LYS A 131 -9.04 -2.09 -1.67
C LYS A 131 -8.08 -2.55 -2.79
N TYR A 132 -8.47 -2.35 -4.05
CA TYR A 132 -7.66 -2.75 -5.20
C TYR A 132 -6.76 -1.62 -5.72
N ILE A 133 -6.92 -0.39 -5.24
CA ILE A 133 -6.11 0.77 -5.68
C ILE A 133 -4.62 0.49 -5.47
N GLY A 134 -4.22 0.00 -4.29
CA GLY A 134 -2.83 -0.35 -4.01
C GLY A 134 -2.27 -1.38 -4.98
N SER A 135 -3.01 -2.47 -5.20
CA SER A 135 -2.62 -3.52 -6.13
C SER A 135 -2.56 -3.03 -7.57
N SER A 136 -3.48 -2.15 -8.00
CA SER A 136 -3.47 -1.59 -9.35
C SER A 136 -2.27 -0.68 -9.60
N LEU A 137 -1.87 0.13 -8.60
CA LEU A 137 -0.66 0.94 -8.66
C LEU A 137 0.59 0.07 -8.73
N TYR A 138 0.63 -1.01 -7.96
CA TYR A 138 1.75 -1.96 -7.98
C TYR A 138 1.90 -2.61 -9.36
N ILE A 139 0.81 -3.05 -9.96
CA ILE A 139 0.76 -3.55 -11.34
C ILE A 139 1.22 -2.45 -12.31
N GLY A 140 0.79 -1.20 -12.10
CA GLY A 140 1.24 -0.04 -12.88
C GLY A 140 2.76 0.17 -12.87
N ILE A 141 3.41 -0.02 -11.71
CA ILE A 141 4.87 0.03 -11.61
C ILE A 141 5.51 -1.06 -12.47
N VAL A 142 5.02 -2.30 -12.37
CA VAL A 142 5.54 -3.43 -13.15
C VAL A 142 5.36 -3.20 -14.64
N LEU A 143 4.17 -2.76 -15.09
CA LEU A 143 3.89 -2.46 -16.49
C LEU A 143 4.82 -1.36 -17.02
N THR A 144 5.04 -0.30 -16.24
CA THR A 144 5.94 0.80 -16.59
C THR A 144 7.39 0.33 -16.81
N LEU A 145 7.84 -0.64 -16.00
CA LEU A 145 9.18 -1.20 -16.12
C LEU A 145 9.32 -2.14 -17.33
N VAL A 146 8.32 -3.00 -17.55
CA VAL A 146 8.38 -4.06 -18.59
C VAL A 146 8.11 -3.47 -19.97
N PHE A 147 7.22 -2.49 -20.06
CA PHE A 147 6.83 -1.84 -21.32
C PHE A 147 7.03 -0.32 -21.21
N PRO A 148 8.26 0.18 -21.33
CA PRO A 148 8.57 1.60 -21.16
C PRO A 148 8.18 2.42 -22.40
N GLU A 149 6.89 2.47 -22.69
CA GLU A 149 6.31 3.14 -23.84
C GLU A 149 5.25 4.18 -23.39
N GLN A 150 5.06 5.23 -24.19
CA GLN A 150 4.08 6.28 -23.91
C GLN A 150 2.64 5.75 -23.84
N SER A 151 2.31 4.73 -24.61
CA SER A 151 1.05 4.02 -24.57
C SER A 151 0.76 3.40 -23.21
N THR A 152 1.76 2.74 -22.64
CA THR A 152 1.69 2.13 -21.30
C THR A 152 1.53 3.18 -20.21
N TYR A 153 2.29 4.27 -20.28
CA TYR A 153 2.17 5.36 -19.30
C TYR A 153 0.78 5.98 -19.32
N SER A 154 0.25 6.26 -20.51
CA SER A 154 -1.11 6.77 -20.67
C SER A 154 -2.15 5.78 -20.16
N PHE A 155 -2.01 4.50 -20.47
CA PHE A 155 -2.92 3.45 -20.00
C PHE A 155 -2.95 3.37 -18.46
N VAL A 156 -1.78 3.29 -17.81
CA VAL A 156 -1.67 3.24 -16.34
C VAL A 156 -2.27 4.49 -15.72
N GLN A 157 -1.99 5.66 -16.28
CA GLN A 157 -2.53 6.93 -15.79
C GLN A 157 -4.06 6.99 -15.87
N PHE A 158 -4.65 6.66 -17.02
CA PHE A 158 -6.11 6.68 -17.19
C PHE A 158 -6.79 5.58 -16.36
N ALA A 159 -6.22 4.39 -16.29
CA ALA A 159 -6.73 3.31 -15.46
C ALA A 159 -6.77 3.74 -13.98
N PHE A 160 -5.70 4.35 -13.47
CA PHE A 160 -5.65 4.82 -12.09
C PHE A 160 -6.66 5.94 -11.82
N VAL A 161 -6.80 6.92 -12.73
CA VAL A 161 -7.81 7.99 -12.60
C VAL A 161 -9.21 7.38 -12.57
N GLY A 162 -9.50 6.41 -13.44
CA GLY A 162 -10.78 5.69 -13.45
C GLY A 162 -11.06 4.98 -12.14
N PHE A 163 -10.10 4.22 -11.62
CA PHE A 163 -10.22 3.56 -10.31
C PHE A 163 -10.44 4.55 -9.17
N PHE A 164 -9.74 5.68 -9.16
CA PHE A 164 -9.91 6.71 -8.16
C PHE A 164 -11.32 7.32 -8.19
N LEU A 165 -11.83 7.66 -9.38
CA LEU A 165 -13.17 8.23 -9.53
C LEU A 165 -14.27 7.26 -9.12
N ILE A 166 -14.15 5.97 -9.48
CA ILE A 166 -15.09 4.93 -9.08
C ILE A 166 -15.07 4.73 -7.56
N SER A 167 -13.89 4.69 -6.95
CA SER A 167 -13.75 4.60 -5.49
C SER A 167 -14.37 5.80 -4.78
N LEU A 168 -14.11 7.01 -5.27
CA LEU A 168 -14.69 8.23 -4.72
C LEU A 168 -16.23 8.21 -4.82
N GLY A 169 -16.77 7.84 -5.98
CA GLY A 169 -18.22 7.73 -6.21
C GLY A 169 -18.87 6.69 -5.30
N SER A 170 -18.29 5.51 -5.15
CA SER A 170 -18.81 4.44 -4.29
C SER A 170 -18.90 4.89 -2.81
N ARG A 171 -17.94 5.66 -2.35
CA ARG A 171 -17.92 6.20 -0.97
C ARG A 171 -18.96 7.29 -0.77
N VAL A 172 -19.10 8.21 -1.72
CA VAL A 172 -20.13 9.27 -1.65
C VAL A 172 -21.51 8.65 -1.57
N ILE A 173 -21.82 7.64 -2.42
CA ILE A 173 -23.09 6.91 -2.40
C ILE A 173 -23.29 6.19 -1.07
N SER A 174 -22.26 5.53 -0.55
CA SER A 174 -22.34 4.83 0.75
C SER A 174 -22.62 5.78 1.91
N LEU A 175 -21.98 6.95 1.93
CA LEU A 175 -22.21 7.98 2.95
C LEU A 175 -23.60 8.60 2.84
N ALA A 176 -24.11 8.84 1.63
CA ALA A 176 -25.45 9.34 1.42
C ALA A 176 -26.51 8.35 1.94
N ARG A 177 -26.33 7.04 1.69
CA ARG A 177 -27.24 5.99 2.20
C ARG A 177 -27.20 5.79 3.73
N SER A 178 -26.09 6.12 4.38
CA SER A 178 -25.96 5.97 5.83
C SER A 178 -26.63 7.09 6.63
N ARG A 179 -27.10 8.15 5.96
CA ARG A 179 -27.81 9.29 6.58
C ARG A 179 -29.33 9.12 6.57
N HIS A 180 -29.83 8.11 5.87
CA HIS A 180 -31.23 7.68 5.86
C HIS A 180 -31.37 6.34 6.59
#